data_71b2c13fcff17dcefc0edd62fc3f42cb
#
_entry.id   71b2c13fcff17dcefc0edd62fc3f42cb
#
_cell.length_a   1.000
_cell.length_b   1.000
_cell.length_c   1.000
_cell.angle_alpha   90.00
_cell.angle_beta   90.00
_cell.angle_gamma   90.00
#
_symmetry.space_group_name_H-M   'P 1'
#
loop_
_entity.id
_entity.type
_entity.pdbx_description
1 polymer ?
#
loop_
_entity_poly.entity_id
_entity_poly.type
_entity_poly.pdbx_seq_one_letter_code
_entity_poly.pdbx_strand_id
1 'polypeptide(L)'
;MNPKIEKLFRSPYSVPNGLQVTDEGVWIADQITDRVALVELTESSDYGVTKLIRDVPTESSNTSGLAYGDDALWLAANGSGSMWRQVRHTDANEGEILKVDPQTGQTLQRHKIPDGGGTHGLEYDHYENGYIWVETLKDKVLHKVRISDWSVQHTIPLPYERAHGVVRFEDGIWVVHTSDRLIIKLEIEDGSKLDEIHVSNEYPEPHGLSLSGDDLLYCDATSGWVVKITF
;
A
#
# COMPACT_ATOMS: atom_id res chain seq x y z
N MET A 1 6.64 -15.73 18.16
CA MET A 1 7.51 -16.57 17.26
C MET A 1 8.41 -15.63 16.49
N ASN A 2 9.65 -16.02 16.14
CA ASN A 2 10.44 -15.19 15.23
C ASN A 2 9.99 -15.48 13.80
N PRO A 3 9.40 -14.54 13.08
CA PRO A 3 8.95 -14.77 11.73
C PRO A 3 10.13 -15.03 10.78
N LYS A 4 9.93 -15.89 9.77
CA LYS A 4 10.89 -16.07 8.68
C LYS A 4 10.69 -14.94 7.68
N ILE A 5 11.77 -14.20 7.36
CA ILE A 5 11.76 -13.11 6.37
C ILE A 5 12.58 -13.54 5.15
N GLU A 6 12.02 -13.45 3.96
CA GLU A 6 12.62 -13.94 2.73
C GLU A 6 12.38 -12.98 1.54
N LYS A 7 13.45 -12.61 0.83
CA LYS A 7 13.35 -11.86 -0.42
C LYS A 7 12.79 -12.77 -1.51
N LEU A 8 11.74 -12.33 -2.20
CA LEU A 8 11.15 -13.10 -3.30
C LEU A 8 11.68 -12.62 -4.67
N PHE A 9 11.36 -11.39 -5.06
CA PHE A 9 11.71 -10.84 -6.35
C PHE A 9 11.84 -9.30 -6.27
N ARG A 10 12.34 -8.70 -7.36
CA ARG A 10 12.38 -7.24 -7.50
C ARG A 10 11.20 -6.74 -8.31
N SER A 11 10.65 -5.62 -7.89
CA SER A 11 9.68 -4.86 -8.67
C SER A 11 10.24 -4.51 -10.06
N PRO A 12 9.42 -4.49 -11.10
CA PRO A 12 9.86 -4.01 -12.43
C PRO A 12 10.25 -2.54 -12.46
N TYR A 13 9.93 -1.78 -11.42
CA TYR A 13 10.29 -0.38 -11.25
C TYR A 13 11.15 -0.16 -10.00
N SER A 14 11.80 1.00 -9.90
CA SER A 14 12.84 1.24 -8.90
C SER A 14 12.34 1.61 -7.51
N VAL A 15 11.13 2.16 -7.39
CA VAL A 15 10.60 2.67 -6.12
C VAL A 15 9.18 2.14 -5.84
N PRO A 16 9.05 0.81 -5.63
CA PRO A 16 7.76 0.23 -5.26
C PRO A 16 7.36 0.72 -3.86
N ASN A 17 6.21 1.37 -3.75
CA ASN A 17 5.77 1.94 -2.48
C ASN A 17 4.40 1.42 -2.00
N GLY A 18 3.66 0.74 -2.86
CA GLY A 18 2.43 0.04 -2.53
C GLY A 18 2.36 -1.29 -3.26
N LEU A 19 1.79 -2.31 -2.64
CA LEU A 19 1.53 -3.60 -3.30
C LEU A 19 0.23 -4.23 -2.82
N GLN A 20 -0.38 -5.05 -3.69
CA GLN A 20 -1.57 -5.82 -3.38
C GLN A 20 -1.52 -7.18 -4.08
N VAL A 21 -1.66 -8.25 -3.32
CA VAL A 21 -1.81 -9.61 -3.84
C VAL A 21 -3.25 -9.85 -4.28
N THR A 22 -3.42 -10.47 -5.43
CA THR A 22 -4.70 -10.91 -5.99
C THR A 22 -4.55 -12.29 -6.63
N ASP A 23 -5.65 -12.90 -7.05
CA ASP A 23 -5.62 -14.19 -7.77
C ASP A 23 -4.87 -14.12 -9.11
N GLU A 24 -4.75 -12.92 -9.73
CA GLU A 24 -4.00 -12.72 -10.97
C GLU A 24 -2.48 -12.57 -10.75
N GLY A 25 -2.03 -12.28 -9.54
CA GLY A 25 -0.64 -12.00 -9.19
C GLY A 25 -0.50 -10.87 -8.18
N VAL A 26 0.62 -10.16 -8.23
CA VAL A 26 0.92 -9.03 -7.33
C VAL A 26 0.88 -7.72 -8.09
N TRP A 27 -0.02 -6.85 -7.72
CA TRP A 27 -0.03 -5.46 -8.16
C TRP A 27 1.00 -4.65 -7.37
N ILE A 28 1.78 -3.83 -8.05
CA ILE A 28 2.83 -3.00 -7.43
C ILE A 28 2.77 -1.59 -8.00
N ALA A 29 2.61 -0.60 -7.15
CA ALA A 29 2.65 0.82 -7.53
C ALA A 29 4.06 1.39 -7.37
N ASP A 30 4.54 2.10 -8.39
CA ASP A 30 5.84 2.79 -8.38
C ASP A 30 5.68 4.30 -8.17
N GLN A 31 6.36 4.80 -7.16
CA GLN A 31 6.23 6.20 -6.73
C GLN A 31 6.79 7.22 -7.76
N ILE A 32 7.83 6.85 -8.51
CA ILE A 32 8.48 7.77 -9.47
C ILE A 32 7.70 7.87 -10.77
N THR A 33 7.33 6.72 -11.34
CA THR A 33 6.68 6.66 -12.65
C THR A 33 5.16 6.80 -12.56
N ASP A 34 4.59 6.60 -11.37
CA ASP A 34 3.14 6.54 -11.11
C ASP A 34 2.44 5.45 -11.95
N ARG A 35 3.18 4.41 -12.30
CA ARG A 35 2.66 3.23 -12.99
C ARG A 35 2.34 2.14 -11.98
N VAL A 36 1.43 1.27 -12.36
CA VAL A 36 1.11 0.07 -11.60
C VAL A 36 1.41 -1.16 -12.45
N ALA A 37 2.25 -2.04 -11.94
CA ALA A 37 2.58 -3.31 -12.58
C ALA A 37 1.82 -4.45 -11.93
N LEU A 38 1.23 -5.35 -12.73
CA LEU A 38 0.84 -6.68 -12.31
C LEU A 38 1.96 -7.65 -12.67
N VAL A 39 2.48 -8.34 -11.68
CA VAL A 39 3.54 -9.34 -11.85
C VAL A 39 3.13 -10.70 -11.30
N GLU A 40 3.76 -11.75 -11.79
CA GLU A 40 3.60 -13.10 -11.26
C GLU A 40 4.19 -13.17 -9.84
N LEU A 41 3.45 -13.76 -8.90
CA LEU A 41 3.99 -14.09 -7.59
C LEU A 41 4.95 -15.26 -7.73
N THR A 42 6.25 -14.97 -7.74
CA THR A 42 7.31 -15.98 -7.88
C THR A 42 8.01 -16.24 -6.56
N GLU A 43 8.48 -17.46 -6.40
CA GLU A 43 9.31 -17.82 -5.27
C GLU A 43 10.70 -17.15 -5.33
N SER A 44 11.40 -17.17 -4.21
CA SER A 44 12.74 -16.59 -4.06
C SER A 44 13.73 -17.13 -5.10
N SER A 45 14.49 -16.22 -5.69
CA SER A 45 15.61 -16.55 -6.58
C SER A 45 16.78 -15.57 -6.39
N ASP A 46 18.00 -16.01 -6.69
CA ASP A 46 19.21 -15.19 -6.52
C ASP A 46 19.17 -13.86 -7.29
N TYR A 47 18.50 -13.85 -8.44
CA TYR A 47 18.37 -12.66 -9.29
C TYR A 47 17.13 -11.82 -8.99
N GLY A 48 16.18 -12.34 -8.22
CA GLY A 48 14.92 -11.66 -7.91
C GLY A 48 14.07 -11.39 -9.16
N VAL A 49 14.01 -12.34 -10.09
CA VAL A 49 13.26 -12.18 -11.35
C VAL A 49 11.81 -12.56 -11.14
N THR A 50 10.90 -11.73 -11.67
CA THR A 50 9.48 -12.08 -11.83
C THR A 50 9.01 -11.73 -13.24
N LYS A 51 7.87 -12.26 -13.63
CA LYS A 51 7.26 -12.02 -14.94
C LYS A 51 6.28 -10.86 -14.86
N LEU A 52 6.49 -9.85 -15.70
CA LEU A 52 5.50 -8.78 -15.90
C LEU A 52 4.31 -9.32 -16.70
N ILE A 53 3.11 -9.25 -16.13
CA ILE A 53 1.84 -9.65 -16.75
C ILE A 53 1.19 -8.44 -17.42
N ARG A 54 1.13 -7.31 -16.71
CA ARG A 54 0.50 -6.07 -17.17
C ARG A 54 1.24 -4.85 -16.62
N ASP A 55 1.25 -3.79 -17.39
CA ASP A 55 1.83 -2.50 -17.05
C ASP A 55 0.83 -1.40 -17.36
N VAL A 56 0.34 -0.73 -16.31
CA VAL A 56 -0.76 0.21 -16.40
C VAL A 56 -0.29 1.62 -16.04
N PRO A 57 -0.29 2.57 -16.99
CA PRO A 57 -0.05 3.98 -16.68
C PRO A 57 -1.25 4.56 -15.92
N THR A 58 -1.02 5.39 -14.93
CA THR A 58 -2.09 6.04 -14.17
C THR A 58 -1.95 7.56 -14.14
N GLU A 59 -3.02 8.25 -13.75
CA GLU A 59 -3.02 9.69 -13.49
C GLU A 59 -2.64 10.03 -12.05
N SER A 60 -2.34 9.04 -11.23
CA SER A 60 -1.84 9.24 -9.86
C SER A 60 -0.53 10.02 -9.86
N SER A 61 -0.20 10.70 -8.80
CA SER A 61 1.04 11.46 -8.67
C SER A 61 1.68 11.28 -7.29
N ASN A 62 2.97 10.95 -7.29
CA ASN A 62 3.71 10.63 -6.08
C ASN A 62 3.01 9.47 -5.32
N THR A 63 2.76 8.38 -6.05
CA THR A 63 1.94 7.24 -5.59
C THR A 63 2.65 6.46 -4.49
N SER A 64 2.02 6.31 -3.34
CA SER A 64 2.63 5.67 -2.17
C SER A 64 1.85 4.48 -1.63
N GLY A 65 0.60 4.29 -1.99
CA GLY A 65 -0.20 3.17 -1.53
C GLY A 65 -1.05 2.57 -2.64
N LEU A 66 -1.39 1.30 -2.48
CA LEU A 66 -2.16 0.53 -3.43
C LEU A 66 -3.05 -0.47 -2.71
N ALA A 67 -4.33 -0.52 -3.09
CA ALA A 67 -5.25 -1.60 -2.74
C ALA A 67 -6.02 -2.06 -3.97
N TYR A 68 -6.61 -3.26 -3.91
CA TYR A 68 -7.51 -3.79 -4.92
C TYR A 68 -8.84 -4.17 -4.27
N GLY A 69 -9.94 -3.75 -4.83
CA GLY A 69 -11.29 -4.12 -4.40
C GLY A 69 -12.34 -3.40 -5.19
N ASP A 70 -13.56 -3.95 -5.21
CA ASP A 70 -14.67 -3.43 -6.03
C ASP A 70 -14.27 -3.32 -7.52
N ASP A 71 -13.61 -4.39 -8.01
CA ASP A 71 -13.08 -4.53 -9.38
C ASP A 71 -12.18 -3.38 -9.85
N ALA A 72 -11.52 -2.69 -8.93
CA ALA A 72 -10.70 -1.53 -9.21
C ALA A 72 -9.39 -1.51 -8.40
N LEU A 73 -8.40 -0.79 -8.92
CA LEU A 73 -7.23 -0.36 -8.15
C LEU A 73 -7.57 0.94 -7.41
N TRP A 74 -7.15 1.02 -6.16
CA TRP A 74 -7.23 2.21 -5.34
C TRP A 74 -5.81 2.70 -5.07
N LEU A 75 -5.52 3.95 -5.41
CA LEU A 75 -4.18 4.52 -5.33
C LEU A 75 -4.15 5.70 -4.37
N ALA A 76 -3.18 5.67 -3.45
CA ALA A 76 -2.87 6.77 -2.57
C ALA A 76 -1.84 7.68 -3.24
N ALA A 77 -2.24 8.88 -3.64
CA ALA A 77 -1.39 9.89 -4.25
C ALA A 77 -1.04 10.98 -3.22
N ASN A 78 0.23 11.38 -3.15
CA ASN A 78 0.71 12.41 -2.22
C ASN A 78 0.79 13.82 -2.83
N GLY A 79 0.12 14.05 -3.96
CA GLY A 79 0.15 15.32 -4.65
C GLY A 79 1.28 15.38 -5.70
N SER A 80 1.91 16.54 -5.89
CA SER A 80 2.83 16.76 -6.99
C SER A 80 4.00 15.76 -7.05
N GLY A 81 4.21 15.17 -8.23
CA GLY A 81 5.38 14.34 -8.54
C GLY A 81 6.67 15.13 -8.87
N SER A 82 6.69 16.45 -8.68
CA SER A 82 7.78 17.36 -9.13
C SER A 82 9.16 17.04 -8.55
N MET A 83 9.21 16.38 -7.40
CA MET A 83 10.49 15.98 -6.80
C MET A 83 11.10 14.75 -7.48
N TRP A 84 10.31 14.00 -8.25
CA TRP A 84 10.72 12.73 -8.87
C TRP A 84 10.86 12.83 -10.39
N ARG A 85 9.99 13.62 -11.04
CA ARG A 85 9.86 13.71 -12.50
C ARG A 85 9.25 15.03 -12.93
N GLN A 86 9.23 15.28 -14.23
CA GLN A 86 8.51 16.42 -14.80
C GLN A 86 7.00 16.34 -14.46
N VAL A 87 6.44 17.47 -14.04
CA VAL A 87 5.02 17.60 -13.70
C VAL A 87 4.14 17.34 -14.94
N ARG A 88 3.12 16.54 -14.79
CA ARG A 88 2.08 16.28 -15.79
C ARG A 88 0.87 17.17 -15.49
N HIS A 89 0.02 17.40 -16.50
CA HIS A 89 -1.23 18.15 -16.33
C HIS A 89 -2.27 17.42 -15.45
N THR A 90 -2.11 16.13 -15.26
CA THR A 90 -2.94 15.28 -14.40
C THR A 90 -2.47 15.22 -12.96
N ASP A 91 -1.27 15.74 -12.66
CA ASP A 91 -0.73 15.68 -11.29
C ASP A 91 -1.58 16.54 -10.35
N ALA A 92 -1.93 15.96 -9.21
CA ALA A 92 -2.62 16.67 -8.15
C ALA A 92 -1.69 17.66 -7.43
N ASN A 93 -2.25 18.75 -6.89
CA ASN A 93 -1.51 19.69 -6.06
C ASN A 93 -1.47 19.25 -4.58
N GLU A 94 -2.43 18.42 -4.17
CA GLU A 94 -2.61 17.92 -2.82
C GLU A 94 -2.79 16.41 -2.88
N GLY A 95 -2.72 15.75 -1.72
CA GLY A 95 -2.96 14.32 -1.62
C GLY A 95 -4.40 13.95 -2.01
N GLU A 96 -4.56 12.85 -2.71
CA GLU A 96 -5.86 12.32 -3.13
C GLU A 96 -5.87 10.79 -3.17
N ILE A 97 -7.07 10.20 -3.20
CA ILE A 97 -7.28 8.78 -3.47
C ILE A 97 -7.95 8.64 -4.83
N LEU A 98 -7.38 7.82 -5.71
CA LEU A 98 -7.93 7.52 -7.01
C LEU A 98 -8.48 6.10 -7.06
N LYS A 99 -9.71 5.95 -7.59
CA LYS A 99 -10.22 4.66 -8.07
C LYS A 99 -9.90 4.55 -9.54
N VAL A 100 -9.22 3.46 -9.94
CA VAL A 100 -8.62 3.31 -11.27
C VAL A 100 -9.02 1.95 -11.88
N ASP A 101 -9.36 1.96 -13.16
CA ASP A 101 -9.62 0.73 -13.93
C ASP A 101 -8.33 -0.08 -14.07
N PRO A 102 -8.30 -1.36 -13.65
CA PRO A 102 -7.09 -2.17 -13.61
C PRO A 102 -6.60 -2.63 -14.98
N GLN A 103 -7.40 -2.49 -16.04
CA GLN A 103 -7.04 -2.88 -17.39
C GLN A 103 -6.41 -1.71 -18.17
N THR A 104 -6.93 -0.50 -17.96
CA THR A 104 -6.60 0.66 -18.78
C THR A 104 -5.83 1.75 -18.03
N GLY A 105 -5.92 1.78 -16.71
CA GLY A 105 -5.39 2.86 -15.87
C GLY A 105 -6.26 4.12 -15.86
N GLN A 106 -7.45 4.07 -16.49
CA GLN A 106 -8.37 5.19 -16.49
C GLN A 106 -8.85 5.50 -15.07
N THR A 107 -8.79 6.76 -14.67
CA THR A 107 -9.35 7.23 -13.40
C THR A 107 -10.88 7.18 -13.47
N LEU A 108 -11.49 6.42 -12.58
CA LEU A 108 -12.94 6.26 -12.44
C LEU A 108 -13.50 7.28 -11.45
N GLN A 109 -12.79 7.51 -10.34
CA GLN A 109 -13.18 8.44 -9.27
C GLN A 109 -11.94 9.07 -8.65
N ARG A 110 -12.11 10.28 -8.09
CA ARG A 110 -11.10 10.99 -7.28
C ARG A 110 -11.73 11.43 -5.97
N HIS A 111 -11.03 11.20 -4.89
CA HIS A 111 -11.47 11.55 -3.55
C HIS A 111 -10.38 12.32 -2.82
N LYS A 112 -10.79 13.28 -1.99
CA LYS A 112 -9.86 13.97 -1.09
C LYS A 112 -9.51 13.05 0.08
N ILE A 113 -8.31 13.22 0.60
CA ILE A 113 -7.94 12.60 1.89
C ILE A 113 -8.82 13.21 2.98
N PRO A 114 -9.42 12.40 3.89
CA PRO A 114 -10.44 12.88 4.83
C PRO A 114 -10.06 14.10 5.66
N ASP A 115 -8.83 14.18 6.14
CA ASP A 115 -8.29 15.27 6.94
C ASP A 115 -7.31 16.17 6.17
N GLY A 116 -7.12 15.90 4.87
CA GLY A 116 -6.14 16.55 4.00
C GLY A 116 -4.72 16.06 4.27
N GLY A 117 -3.73 16.74 3.71
CA GLY A 117 -2.33 16.32 3.81
C GLY A 117 -1.96 15.24 2.83
N GLY A 118 -1.13 14.27 3.25
CA GLY A 118 -0.65 13.13 2.49
C GLY A 118 -1.14 11.80 3.04
N THR A 119 -0.95 10.75 2.26
CA THR A 119 -1.26 9.37 2.64
C THR A 119 -0.25 8.42 2.02
N HIS A 120 0.17 7.38 2.73
CA HIS A 120 1.05 6.34 2.21
C HIS A 120 0.41 4.95 2.19
N GLY A 121 -0.72 4.76 2.85
CA GLY A 121 -1.34 3.46 2.96
C GLY A 121 -2.85 3.50 2.78
N LEU A 122 -3.37 2.51 2.09
CA LEU A 122 -4.79 2.23 2.03
C LEU A 122 -5.03 0.75 1.84
N GLU A 123 -6.22 0.29 2.26
CA GLU A 123 -6.64 -1.10 2.13
C GLU A 123 -8.15 -1.18 1.90
N TYR A 124 -8.58 -1.92 0.89
CA TYR A 124 -10.00 -2.24 0.70
C TYR A 124 -10.43 -3.24 1.77
N ASP A 125 -11.55 -2.97 2.45
CA ASP A 125 -12.04 -3.85 3.52
C ASP A 125 -12.76 -5.07 2.92
N HIS A 126 -12.05 -6.18 2.74
CA HIS A 126 -12.61 -7.43 2.22
C HIS A 126 -13.52 -8.16 3.21
N TYR A 127 -13.54 -7.77 4.48
CA TYR A 127 -14.42 -8.30 5.51
C TYR A 127 -15.74 -7.52 5.61
N GLU A 128 -15.73 -6.25 5.18
CA GLU A 128 -16.90 -5.40 5.16
C GLU A 128 -16.95 -4.59 3.85
N ASN A 129 -17.61 -5.15 2.83
CA ASN A 129 -17.67 -4.55 1.50
C ASN A 129 -18.23 -3.11 1.52
N GLY A 130 -17.67 -2.26 0.67
CA GLY A 130 -18.07 -0.86 0.55
C GLY A 130 -17.31 0.08 1.49
N TYR A 131 -16.27 -0.42 2.15
CA TYR A 131 -15.35 0.39 2.97
C TYR A 131 -13.91 0.27 2.50
N ILE A 132 -13.16 1.34 2.77
CA ILE A 132 -11.73 1.40 2.54
C ILE A 132 -11.06 2.03 3.77
N TRP A 133 -9.92 1.48 4.17
CA TRP A 133 -9.09 2.06 5.20
C TRP A 133 -8.06 2.98 4.56
N VAL A 134 -7.95 4.20 5.07
CA VAL A 134 -7.04 5.24 4.54
C VAL A 134 -6.17 5.75 5.68
N GLU A 135 -4.87 5.53 5.57
CA GLU A 135 -3.88 6.12 6.46
C GLU A 135 -3.72 7.60 6.14
N THR A 136 -3.57 8.45 7.14
CA THR A 136 -3.37 9.89 6.97
C THR A 136 -2.16 10.38 7.78
N LEU A 137 -1.23 11.03 7.08
CA LEU A 137 0.03 11.50 7.65
C LEU A 137 -0.15 12.69 8.59
N LYS A 138 -1.12 13.54 8.31
CA LYS A 138 -1.32 14.80 9.04
C LYS A 138 -1.76 14.56 10.49
N ASP A 139 -2.79 13.75 10.66
CA ASP A 139 -3.38 13.50 11.98
C ASP A 139 -2.88 12.18 12.58
N LYS A 140 -2.07 11.41 11.83
CA LYS A 140 -1.49 10.13 12.26
C LYS A 140 -2.57 9.15 12.71
N VAL A 141 -3.53 8.93 11.82
CA VAL A 141 -4.67 8.05 12.07
C VAL A 141 -4.93 7.16 10.88
N LEU A 142 -5.68 6.11 11.10
CA LEU A 142 -6.24 5.23 10.09
C LEU A 142 -7.76 5.40 10.11
N HIS A 143 -8.30 5.93 9.01
CA HIS A 143 -9.75 6.13 8.84
C HIS A 143 -10.38 4.96 8.11
N LYS A 144 -11.50 4.45 8.63
CA LYS A 144 -12.43 3.61 7.87
C LYS A 144 -13.42 4.52 7.14
N VAL A 145 -13.38 4.52 5.82
CA VAL A 145 -14.16 5.41 4.97
C VAL A 145 -15.20 4.61 4.20
N ARG A 146 -16.45 5.06 4.21
CA ARG A 146 -17.51 4.48 3.36
C ARG A 146 -17.35 4.99 1.93
N ILE A 147 -17.20 4.08 0.97
CA ILE A 147 -16.91 4.42 -0.43
C ILE A 147 -18.05 5.18 -1.10
N SER A 148 -19.32 4.86 -0.77
CA SER A 148 -20.48 5.41 -1.47
C SER A 148 -20.69 6.92 -1.29
N ASP A 149 -20.26 7.48 -0.14
CA ASP A 149 -20.42 8.90 0.20
C ASP A 149 -19.13 9.55 0.70
N TRP A 150 -18.04 8.80 0.72
CA TRP A 150 -16.73 9.20 1.19
C TRP A 150 -16.70 9.75 2.62
N SER A 151 -17.56 9.21 3.50
CA SER A 151 -17.68 9.62 4.90
C SER A 151 -16.85 8.73 5.83
N VAL A 152 -16.11 9.35 6.77
CA VAL A 152 -15.40 8.62 7.82
C VAL A 152 -16.39 7.98 8.77
N GLN A 153 -16.27 6.69 8.97
CA GLN A 153 -17.13 5.90 9.87
C GLN A 153 -16.43 5.54 11.18
N HIS A 154 -15.12 5.38 11.12
CA HIS A 154 -14.31 5.02 12.27
C HIS A 154 -12.90 5.56 12.11
N THR A 155 -12.17 5.73 13.22
CA THR A 155 -10.80 6.25 13.23
C THR A 155 -10.00 5.56 14.31
N ILE A 156 -8.83 5.02 13.92
CA ILE A 156 -7.87 4.39 14.82
C ILE A 156 -6.63 5.29 14.92
N PRO A 157 -6.17 5.67 16.13
CA PRO A 157 -4.91 6.39 16.27
C PRO A 157 -3.73 5.48 15.92
N LEU A 158 -2.72 6.01 15.22
CA LEU A 158 -1.50 5.29 14.90
C LEU A 158 -0.40 5.57 15.93
N PRO A 159 0.30 4.53 16.41
CA PRO A 159 1.25 4.69 17.52
C PRO A 159 2.55 5.40 17.14
N TYR A 160 2.95 5.38 15.87
CA TYR A 160 4.19 5.97 15.37
C TYR A 160 3.95 6.81 14.11
N GLU A 161 4.98 7.56 13.71
CA GLU A 161 4.97 8.38 12.50
C GLU A 161 5.21 7.54 11.22
N ARG A 162 4.98 8.15 10.05
CA ARG A 162 5.24 7.54 8.73
C ARG A 162 4.70 6.13 8.58
N ALA A 163 3.42 5.95 8.88
CA ALA A 163 2.72 4.75 8.48
C ALA A 163 2.70 4.64 6.95
N HIS A 164 2.77 3.41 6.44
CA HIS A 164 2.73 3.10 5.01
C HIS A 164 1.72 1.98 4.75
N GLY A 165 2.21 0.79 4.40
CA GLY A 165 1.35 -0.33 4.05
C GLY A 165 0.34 -0.67 5.15
N VAL A 166 -0.89 -0.91 4.74
CA VAL A 166 -2.01 -1.30 5.59
C VAL A 166 -2.60 -2.58 5.04
N VAL A 167 -2.92 -3.54 5.90
CA VAL A 167 -3.63 -4.75 5.49
C VAL A 167 -4.63 -5.18 6.55
N ARG A 168 -5.87 -5.36 6.14
CA ARG A 168 -6.96 -5.85 6.99
C ARG A 168 -6.83 -7.36 7.17
N PHE A 169 -6.88 -7.83 8.40
CA PHE A 169 -6.91 -9.24 8.79
C PHE A 169 -8.16 -9.52 9.61
N GLU A 170 -8.54 -10.80 9.76
CA GLU A 170 -9.79 -11.19 10.42
C GLU A 170 -10.00 -10.53 11.78
N ASP A 171 -8.96 -10.54 12.64
CA ASP A 171 -8.99 -10.08 14.03
C ASP A 171 -8.25 -8.75 14.26
N GLY A 172 -7.90 -8.00 13.19
CA GLY A 172 -7.17 -6.74 13.35
C GLY A 172 -6.75 -6.11 12.03
N ILE A 173 -5.89 -5.12 12.11
CA ILE A 173 -5.31 -4.46 10.96
C ILE A 173 -3.81 -4.28 11.16
N TRP A 174 -3.02 -4.77 10.20
CA TRP A 174 -1.58 -4.58 10.21
C TRP A 174 -1.21 -3.26 9.56
N VAL A 175 -0.29 -2.52 10.16
CA VAL A 175 0.21 -1.24 9.66
C VAL A 175 1.74 -1.22 9.74
N VAL A 176 2.36 -0.81 8.63
CA VAL A 176 3.82 -0.60 8.57
C VAL A 176 4.18 0.78 9.11
N HIS A 177 5.14 0.86 9.99
CA HIS A 177 5.83 2.08 10.44
C HIS A 177 7.26 2.04 9.92
N THR A 178 7.48 2.60 8.74
CA THR A 178 8.72 2.45 7.96
C THR A 178 9.95 2.93 8.71
N SER A 179 9.92 4.13 9.28
CA SER A 179 11.08 4.72 9.97
C SER A 179 11.51 3.91 11.20
N ASP A 180 10.57 3.22 11.82
CA ASP A 180 10.79 2.39 13.01
C ASP A 180 11.06 0.93 12.66
N ARG A 181 10.88 0.56 11.35
CA ARG A 181 10.97 -0.81 10.83
C ARG A 181 10.06 -1.78 11.59
N LEU A 182 8.87 -1.30 11.93
CA LEU A 182 7.85 -2.05 12.65
C LEU A 182 6.65 -2.33 11.75
N ILE A 183 6.09 -3.52 11.88
CA ILE A 183 4.79 -3.88 11.33
C ILE A 183 3.93 -4.26 12.53
N ILE A 184 2.90 -3.47 12.82
CA ILE A 184 2.12 -3.57 14.05
C ILE A 184 0.70 -3.99 13.71
N LYS A 185 0.18 -4.98 14.42
CA LYS A 185 -1.23 -5.35 14.38
C LYS A 185 -2.00 -4.57 15.41
N LEU A 186 -3.01 -3.86 14.97
CA LEU A 186 -3.90 -3.07 15.81
C LEU A 186 -5.29 -3.70 15.88
N GLU A 187 -5.89 -3.58 17.01
CA GLU A 187 -7.30 -3.87 17.23
C GLU A 187 -8.15 -2.83 16.49
N ILE A 188 -9.27 -3.26 15.89
CA ILE A 188 -10.06 -2.41 14.98
C ILE A 188 -10.89 -1.38 15.71
N GLU A 189 -11.35 -1.68 16.93
CA GLU A 189 -12.27 -0.80 17.65
C GLU A 189 -11.54 0.37 18.31
N ASP A 190 -10.36 0.13 18.92
CA ASP A 190 -9.67 1.15 19.73
C ASP A 190 -8.22 1.41 19.35
N GLY A 191 -7.65 0.64 18.41
CA GLY A 191 -6.26 0.76 17.98
C GLY A 191 -5.25 0.22 18.98
N SER A 192 -5.66 -0.56 19.97
CA SER A 192 -4.73 -1.20 20.89
C SER A 192 -3.84 -2.21 20.16
N LYS A 193 -2.57 -2.29 20.55
CA LYS A 193 -1.61 -3.17 19.92
C LYS A 193 -1.89 -4.64 20.26
N LEU A 194 -2.13 -5.45 19.23
CA LEU A 194 -2.33 -6.90 19.34
C LEU A 194 -1.03 -7.69 19.15
N ASP A 195 -0.21 -7.29 18.17
CA ASP A 195 1.05 -7.97 17.82
C ASP A 195 2.05 -7.01 17.18
N GLU A 196 3.30 -7.45 17.01
CA GLU A 196 4.38 -6.63 16.46
C GLU A 196 5.45 -7.49 15.80
N ILE A 197 5.91 -7.06 14.62
CA ILE A 197 7.04 -7.63 13.90
C ILE A 197 8.10 -6.54 13.75
N HIS A 198 9.30 -6.79 14.25
CA HIS A 198 10.47 -5.93 14.01
C HIS A 198 11.27 -6.47 12.83
N VAL A 199 11.38 -5.67 11.75
CA VAL A 199 12.17 -5.99 10.57
C VAL A 199 13.60 -5.49 10.76
N SER A 200 14.55 -6.41 10.98
CA SER A 200 15.94 -6.03 11.24
C SER A 200 16.58 -5.34 10.02
N ASN A 201 17.67 -4.57 10.24
CA ASN A 201 18.40 -3.85 9.19
C ASN A 201 19.07 -4.77 8.15
N GLU A 202 19.12 -6.07 8.38
CA GLU A 202 19.63 -7.06 7.41
C GLU A 202 18.64 -7.31 6.25
N TYR A 203 17.36 -6.97 6.46
CA TYR A 203 16.30 -7.12 5.47
C TYR A 203 15.93 -5.78 4.82
N PRO A 204 15.31 -5.80 3.63
CA PRO A 204 14.74 -4.62 3.01
C PRO A 204 13.81 -3.85 3.95
N GLU A 205 13.72 -2.54 3.77
CA GLU A 205 12.87 -1.68 4.61
C GLU A 205 11.39 -1.86 4.23
N PRO A 206 10.48 -2.10 5.20
CA PRO A 206 9.07 -2.30 4.88
C PRO A 206 8.37 -0.97 4.51
N HIS A 207 7.65 -0.96 3.37
CA HIS A 207 6.80 0.14 2.91
C HIS A 207 5.36 -0.37 2.67
N GLY A 208 4.99 -0.69 1.43
CA GLY A 208 3.69 -1.27 1.15
C GLY A 208 3.52 -2.66 1.80
N LEU A 209 2.31 -3.05 2.10
CA LEU A 209 1.98 -4.32 2.76
C LEU A 209 0.78 -4.98 2.09
N SER A 210 0.76 -6.31 2.02
CA SER A 210 -0.38 -7.11 1.57
C SER A 210 -0.36 -8.50 2.19
N LEU A 211 -1.51 -9.20 2.15
CA LEU A 211 -1.61 -10.63 2.50
C LEU A 211 -1.34 -11.52 1.30
N SER A 212 -0.75 -12.69 1.56
CA SER A 212 -0.64 -13.80 0.62
C SER A 212 -0.94 -15.11 1.37
N GLY A 213 -2.19 -15.52 1.38
CA GLY A 213 -2.68 -16.54 2.32
C GLY A 213 -2.54 -16.03 3.75
N ASP A 214 -1.84 -16.79 4.59
CA ASP A 214 -1.56 -16.43 5.99
C ASP A 214 -0.25 -15.62 6.15
N ASP A 215 0.53 -15.43 5.07
CA ASP A 215 1.79 -14.70 5.06
C ASP A 215 1.61 -13.23 4.74
N LEU A 216 2.51 -12.38 5.21
CA LEU A 216 2.60 -10.97 4.81
C LEU A 216 3.62 -10.78 3.69
N LEU A 217 3.28 -10.00 2.68
CA LEU A 217 4.21 -9.47 1.71
C LEU A 217 4.39 -7.97 1.92
N TYR A 218 5.64 -7.49 1.81
CA TYR A 218 5.93 -6.07 1.77
C TYR A 218 6.89 -5.71 0.64
N CYS A 219 6.88 -4.47 0.18
CA CYS A 219 7.88 -3.95 -0.75
C CYS A 219 8.79 -2.95 -0.07
N ASP A 220 9.99 -2.80 -0.61
CA ASP A 220 10.97 -1.81 -0.18
C ASP A 220 11.22 -0.77 -1.27
N ALA A 221 10.81 0.47 -1.02
CA ALA A 221 10.97 1.60 -1.94
C ALA A 221 12.45 1.98 -2.19
N THR A 222 13.38 1.53 -1.34
CA THR A 222 14.81 1.86 -1.47
C THR A 222 15.56 0.85 -2.35
N SER A 223 15.28 -0.45 -2.18
CA SER A 223 16.01 -1.52 -2.87
C SER A 223 15.22 -2.21 -3.98
N GLY A 224 13.91 -1.95 -4.06
CA GLY A 224 13.02 -2.54 -5.06
C GLY A 224 12.60 -3.98 -4.77
N TRP A 225 12.96 -4.57 -3.64
CA TRP A 225 12.60 -5.94 -3.31
C TRP A 225 11.15 -6.06 -2.82
N VAL A 226 10.51 -7.15 -3.21
CA VAL A 226 9.32 -7.71 -2.57
C VAL A 226 9.77 -8.84 -1.65
N VAL A 227 9.27 -8.82 -0.44
CA VAL A 227 9.71 -9.67 0.68
C VAL A 227 8.52 -10.34 1.32
N LYS A 228 8.68 -11.59 1.70
CA LYS A 228 7.68 -12.38 2.42
C LYS A 228 8.04 -12.55 3.89
N ILE A 229 7.05 -12.45 4.75
CA ILE A 229 7.11 -12.76 6.17
C ILE A 229 6.18 -13.93 6.44
N THR A 230 6.75 -15.07 6.88
CA THR A 230 6.00 -16.28 7.25
C THR A 230 6.00 -16.43 8.77
N PHE A 231 4.83 -16.72 9.37
CA PHE A 231 4.63 -16.89 10.82
C PHE A 231 4.89 -18.32 11.31
#